data_7530390dd904f7cf7be046dd0080f0c5
#
_entry.id   7530390dd904f7cf7be046dd0080f0c5
#
_cell.length_a   1.000
_cell.length_b   1.000
_cell.length_c   1.000
_cell.angle_alpha   90.00
_cell.angle_beta   90.00
_cell.angle_gamma   90.00
#
_symmetry.space_group_name_H-M   'P 1'
#
loop_
_entity.id
_entity.type
_entity.pdbx_description
1 polymer ?
#
loop_
_entity_poly.entity_id
_entity_poly.type
_entity_poly.pdbx_seq_one_letter_code
_entity_poly.pdbx_strand_id
1 'polypeptide(L)'
;MSLYDLPQFNFKGIKFFKPKKICGTIVITVLLSSFFGFLAGAFSGSLFYSEIKDYLSNMPGFEKIIQKEYIPQTTQEEAIIKAVNDVSPAVVNIVISKDLPVYEQYYLNPFSYQYRQKGTQKQDIGSGTGFIVSKDGMVLTNKHVVLDEEAEYTVFTNDGRKFSAKVLARDPLQDLAVLKIEAEKTIDENGALLQKDFPTAVLGDSDKLQIGQTVIAIGNALGEFRNTVSVGVVSGLGRTITASSGDFVETIEDVIQTDAAINKGNSGGPLLNLKGEVIGINTATVLDAQSIGFTIPVNKAKRDIGQVNFSGKIVYPYLGVYYALVTSNLQEKFDLPVDYGAWVGRDASGNKTDEAVVADSAAEKAGLKQDDIILEINGVKINADNSLAKLLQKRNPDDKIMLKLLRDKEEMTLEAILGSRED
;
A
#
# COMPACT_ATOMS: atom_id res chain seq x y z
N MET A 1 -6.40 -33.13 23.46
CA MET A 1 -7.31 -33.99 22.66
C MET A 1 -7.24 -33.49 21.24
N SER A 2 -6.64 -34.29 20.34
CA SER A 2 -6.41 -33.94 18.94
C SER A 2 -7.70 -34.08 18.13
N LEU A 3 -8.03 -33.04 17.34
CA LEU A 3 -9.26 -32.94 16.51
C LEU A 3 -9.20 -33.75 15.19
N TYR A 4 -8.29 -34.76 15.08
CA TYR A 4 -8.04 -35.48 13.83
C TYR A 4 -8.26 -37.00 13.92
N ASP A 5 -9.02 -37.52 14.89
CA ASP A 5 -9.42 -38.94 14.88
C ASP A 5 -10.74 -39.08 14.10
N LEU A 6 -10.62 -39.19 12.78
CA LEU A 6 -11.71 -39.66 11.95
C LEU A 6 -11.88 -41.20 12.14
N PRO A 7 -13.11 -41.70 12.31
CA PRO A 7 -13.34 -43.12 12.47
C PRO A 7 -12.91 -43.86 11.21
N GLN A 8 -11.99 -44.83 11.38
CA GLN A 8 -11.58 -45.74 10.30
C GLN A 8 -12.74 -46.67 9.96
N PHE A 9 -13.36 -46.48 8.79
CA PHE A 9 -14.35 -47.38 8.27
C PHE A 9 -13.66 -48.67 7.78
N ASN A 10 -13.93 -49.77 8.47
CA ASN A 10 -13.39 -51.08 8.14
C ASN A 10 -14.31 -51.77 7.12
N PHE A 11 -13.90 -51.80 5.86
CA PHE A 11 -14.64 -52.40 4.75
C PHE A 11 -14.44 -53.93 4.63
N LYS A 12 -13.93 -54.63 5.66
CA LYS A 12 -13.83 -56.11 5.67
C LYS A 12 -15.21 -56.72 5.90
N GLY A 13 -15.92 -57.05 4.83
CA GLY A 13 -17.17 -57.80 4.90
C GLY A 13 -18.14 -57.64 3.74
N ILE A 14 -17.87 -56.76 2.79
CA ILE A 14 -18.73 -56.61 1.62
C ILE A 14 -18.38 -57.69 0.60
N LYS A 15 -19.16 -58.80 0.55
CA LYS A 15 -19.09 -59.79 -0.52
C LYS A 15 -19.62 -59.14 -1.80
N PHE A 16 -18.73 -58.78 -2.72
CA PHE A 16 -19.11 -58.39 -4.08
C PHE A 16 -19.76 -59.61 -4.76
N PHE A 17 -21.04 -59.51 -5.06
CA PHE A 17 -21.72 -60.44 -5.94
C PHE A 17 -21.03 -60.45 -7.30
N LYS A 18 -20.51 -61.59 -7.75
CA LYS A 18 -20.04 -61.71 -9.14
C LYS A 18 -21.24 -61.45 -10.04
N PRO A 19 -21.19 -60.51 -10.98
CA PRO A 19 -22.31 -60.24 -11.87
C PRO A 19 -22.50 -61.45 -12.75
N LYS A 20 -23.63 -62.15 -12.60
CA LYS A 20 -24.16 -63.02 -13.68
C LYS A 20 -24.31 -62.13 -14.90
N LYS A 21 -23.89 -62.63 -16.08
CA LYS A 21 -23.97 -61.91 -17.36
C LYS A 21 -25.33 -61.16 -17.47
N ILE A 22 -25.33 -59.90 -17.15
CA ILE A 22 -26.50 -59.02 -17.39
C ILE A 22 -26.60 -58.91 -18.90
N CYS A 23 -27.74 -59.33 -19.46
CA CYS A 23 -27.99 -59.29 -20.90
C CYS A 23 -27.81 -57.82 -21.34
N GLY A 24 -26.91 -57.55 -22.29
CA GLY A 24 -26.58 -56.18 -22.76
C GLY A 24 -27.80 -55.34 -23.12
N THR A 25 -28.91 -56.04 -23.52
CA THR A 25 -30.21 -55.42 -23.80
C THR A 25 -30.81 -54.68 -22.58
N ILE A 26 -30.69 -55.25 -21.37
CA ILE A 26 -31.23 -54.63 -20.15
C ILE A 26 -30.43 -53.34 -19.81
N VAL A 27 -29.11 -53.38 -19.95
CA VAL A 27 -28.27 -52.19 -19.71
C VAL A 27 -28.57 -51.08 -20.70
N ILE A 28 -28.72 -51.43 -21.99
CA ILE A 28 -29.06 -50.48 -23.05
C ILE A 28 -30.48 -49.89 -22.81
N THR A 29 -31.44 -50.73 -22.40
CA THR A 29 -32.81 -50.24 -22.12
C THR A 29 -32.83 -49.27 -20.94
N VAL A 30 -32.07 -49.55 -19.86
CA VAL A 30 -31.98 -48.68 -18.70
C VAL A 30 -31.31 -47.34 -19.07
N LEU A 31 -30.23 -47.36 -19.84
CA LEU A 31 -29.54 -46.17 -20.30
C LEU A 31 -30.42 -45.33 -21.23
N LEU A 32 -31.13 -45.94 -22.16
CA LEU A 32 -32.04 -45.24 -23.07
C LEU A 32 -33.23 -44.62 -22.31
N SER A 33 -33.85 -45.39 -21.40
CA SER A 33 -34.97 -44.85 -20.60
C SER A 33 -34.52 -43.69 -19.67
N SER A 34 -33.34 -43.79 -19.08
CA SER A 34 -32.76 -42.71 -18.28
C SER A 34 -32.46 -41.48 -19.13
N PHE A 35 -31.91 -41.67 -20.31
CA PHE A 35 -31.62 -40.56 -21.24
C PHE A 35 -32.91 -39.86 -21.74
N PHE A 36 -33.91 -40.61 -22.16
CA PHE A 36 -35.19 -40.03 -22.59
C PHE A 36 -35.96 -39.43 -21.42
N GLY A 37 -35.89 -40.01 -20.22
CA GLY A 37 -36.47 -39.43 -19.00
C GLY A 37 -35.81 -38.10 -18.63
N PHE A 38 -34.47 -37.99 -18.75
CA PHE A 38 -33.76 -36.75 -18.55
C PHE A 38 -34.14 -35.68 -19.57
N LEU A 39 -34.21 -36.04 -20.88
CA LEU A 39 -34.60 -35.11 -21.95
C LEU A 39 -36.06 -34.64 -21.79
N ALA A 40 -36.96 -35.54 -21.46
CA ALA A 40 -38.36 -35.18 -21.21
C ALA A 40 -38.48 -34.26 -19.96
N GLY A 41 -37.72 -34.56 -18.89
CA GLY A 41 -37.69 -33.70 -17.70
C GLY A 41 -37.08 -32.33 -17.95
N ALA A 42 -36.00 -32.24 -18.71
CA ALA A 42 -35.40 -30.98 -19.11
C ALA A 42 -36.31 -30.16 -20.01
N PHE A 43 -36.98 -30.80 -20.98
CA PHE A 43 -37.92 -30.13 -21.89
C PHE A 43 -39.18 -29.65 -21.16
N SER A 44 -39.78 -30.46 -20.32
CA SER A 44 -40.95 -30.06 -19.53
C SER A 44 -40.57 -28.99 -18.48
N GLY A 45 -39.40 -29.14 -17.84
CA GLY A 45 -38.87 -28.12 -16.93
C GLY A 45 -38.63 -26.78 -17.60
N SER A 46 -38.16 -26.76 -18.85
CA SER A 46 -38.03 -25.55 -19.67
C SER A 46 -39.37 -24.90 -20.03
N LEU A 47 -40.38 -25.71 -20.43
CA LEU A 47 -41.68 -25.22 -20.80
C LEU A 47 -42.51 -24.66 -19.64
N PHE A 48 -42.38 -25.28 -18.46
CA PHE A 48 -43.18 -24.92 -17.29
C PHE A 48 -42.36 -24.16 -16.23
N TYR A 49 -41.14 -23.75 -16.56
CA TYR A 49 -40.23 -23.09 -15.59
C TYR A 49 -40.84 -21.82 -14.99
N SER A 50 -41.51 -21.00 -15.80
CA SER A 50 -42.17 -19.77 -15.34
C SER A 50 -43.36 -20.07 -14.41
N GLU A 51 -44.21 -21.03 -14.77
CA GLU A 51 -45.38 -21.40 -13.97
C GLU A 51 -44.98 -22.11 -12.66
N ILE A 52 -44.00 -23.02 -12.74
CA ILE A 52 -43.46 -23.69 -11.55
C ILE A 52 -42.78 -22.66 -10.60
N LYS A 53 -42.03 -21.72 -11.17
CA LYS A 53 -41.40 -20.65 -10.37
C LYS A 53 -42.42 -19.77 -9.66
N ASP A 54 -43.48 -19.37 -10.36
CA ASP A 54 -44.56 -18.56 -9.78
C ASP A 54 -45.36 -19.36 -8.75
N TYR A 55 -45.62 -20.64 -9.00
CA TYR A 55 -46.29 -21.53 -8.04
C TYR A 55 -45.44 -21.73 -6.78
N LEU A 56 -44.13 -22.00 -6.91
CA LEU A 56 -43.21 -22.16 -5.78
C LEU A 56 -43.03 -20.86 -5.00
N SER A 57 -43.04 -19.70 -5.69
CA SER A 57 -42.91 -18.40 -5.02
C SER A 57 -44.13 -18.02 -4.18
N ASN A 58 -45.31 -18.63 -4.46
CA ASN A 58 -46.57 -18.40 -3.77
C ASN A 58 -46.90 -19.50 -2.72
N MET A 59 -46.07 -20.55 -2.57
CA MET A 59 -46.30 -21.56 -1.55
C MET A 59 -46.07 -21.02 -0.14
N PRO A 60 -46.99 -21.20 0.80
CA PRO A 60 -46.76 -20.89 2.21
C PRO A 60 -45.63 -21.80 2.73
N GLY A 61 -44.51 -21.21 3.15
CA GLY A 61 -43.34 -21.94 3.60
C GLY A 61 -42.12 -21.90 2.65
N PHE A 62 -42.28 -21.52 1.38
CA PHE A 62 -41.20 -21.00 0.56
C PHE A 62 -41.05 -19.52 0.90
N GLU A 63 -40.61 -19.23 2.10
CA GLU A 63 -40.07 -17.91 2.37
C GLU A 63 -38.98 -17.67 1.32
N LYS A 64 -39.18 -16.64 0.49
CA LYS A 64 -38.06 -15.98 -0.15
C LYS A 64 -36.90 -16.04 0.82
N ILE A 65 -35.78 -16.61 0.43
CA ILE A 65 -34.51 -16.26 1.04
C ILE A 65 -34.37 -14.77 0.72
N ILE A 66 -35.08 -13.95 1.51
CA ILE A 66 -34.83 -12.54 1.61
C ILE A 66 -33.37 -12.56 2.07
N GLN A 67 -32.43 -12.19 1.22
CA GLN A 67 -31.16 -11.69 1.70
C GLN A 67 -31.60 -10.65 2.73
N LYS A 68 -31.53 -11.03 4.01
CA LYS A 68 -31.79 -10.07 5.10
C LYS A 68 -30.75 -9.00 4.87
N GLU A 69 -31.19 -7.88 4.32
CA GLU A 69 -30.37 -6.71 4.21
C GLU A 69 -29.93 -6.39 5.63
N TYR A 70 -28.63 -6.47 5.88
CA TYR A 70 -28.09 -6.20 7.20
C TYR A 70 -28.39 -4.74 7.56
N ILE A 71 -29.11 -4.52 8.66
CA ILE A 71 -29.40 -3.17 9.15
C ILE A 71 -28.38 -2.86 10.24
N PRO A 72 -27.50 -1.85 10.05
CA PRO A 72 -26.53 -1.45 11.06
C PRO A 72 -27.22 -1.11 12.39
N GLN A 73 -26.62 -1.54 13.50
CA GLN A 73 -27.18 -1.33 14.83
C GLN A 73 -26.81 0.05 15.42
N THR A 74 -25.79 0.70 14.87
CA THR A 74 -25.30 2.00 15.30
C THR A 74 -24.96 2.89 14.12
N THR A 75 -24.98 4.21 14.31
CA THR A 75 -24.56 5.19 13.28
C THR A 75 -23.10 5.04 12.89
N GLN A 76 -22.24 4.59 13.81
CA GLN A 76 -20.82 4.35 13.53
C GLN A 76 -20.65 3.13 12.62
N GLU A 77 -21.38 2.06 12.85
CA GLU A 77 -21.36 0.86 12.02
C GLU A 77 -21.84 1.17 10.59
N GLU A 78 -22.92 1.96 10.47
CA GLU A 78 -23.41 2.43 9.18
C GLU A 78 -22.34 3.25 8.42
N ALA A 79 -21.65 4.15 9.12
CA ALA A 79 -20.58 4.96 8.54
C ALA A 79 -19.40 4.09 8.08
N ILE A 80 -19.01 3.06 8.85
CA ILE A 80 -17.94 2.13 8.46
C ILE A 80 -18.33 1.36 7.20
N ILE A 81 -19.53 0.75 7.19
CA ILE A 81 -20.02 -0.03 6.02
C ILE A 81 -20.08 0.87 4.78
N LYS A 82 -20.61 2.08 4.93
CA LYS A 82 -20.67 3.05 3.84
C LYS A 82 -19.29 3.42 3.32
N ALA A 83 -18.35 3.78 4.19
CA ALA A 83 -16.98 4.17 3.82
C ALA A 83 -16.27 3.04 3.05
N VAL A 84 -16.43 1.78 3.51
CA VAL A 84 -15.86 0.61 2.83
C VAL A 84 -16.48 0.42 1.44
N ASN A 85 -17.80 0.49 1.32
CA ASN A 85 -18.48 0.31 0.04
C ASN A 85 -18.13 1.40 -0.97
N ASP A 86 -18.01 2.65 -0.52
CA ASP A 86 -17.69 3.78 -1.39
C ASP A 86 -16.23 3.74 -1.90
N VAL A 87 -15.27 3.26 -1.09
CA VAL A 87 -13.85 3.33 -1.41
C VAL A 87 -13.31 2.02 -1.99
N SER A 88 -13.85 0.85 -1.63
CA SER A 88 -13.37 -0.45 -2.12
C SER A 88 -13.24 -0.54 -3.64
N PRO A 89 -14.12 0.07 -4.47
CA PRO A 89 -13.94 0.06 -5.93
C PRO A 89 -12.64 0.71 -6.41
N ALA A 90 -12.09 1.66 -5.64
CA ALA A 90 -10.84 2.34 -5.95
C ALA A 90 -9.60 1.60 -5.44
N VAL A 91 -9.76 0.60 -4.55
CA VAL A 91 -8.64 -0.19 -4.02
C VAL A 91 -8.25 -1.27 -5.03
N VAL A 92 -6.95 -1.38 -5.27
CA VAL A 92 -6.39 -2.28 -6.28
C VAL A 92 -5.33 -3.20 -5.69
N ASN A 93 -5.14 -4.37 -6.31
CA ASN A 93 -4.00 -5.23 -6.04
C ASN A 93 -2.92 -4.97 -7.10
N ILE A 94 -1.67 -4.82 -6.67
CA ILE A 94 -0.50 -4.65 -7.52
C ILE A 94 0.29 -5.96 -7.47
N VAL A 95 0.39 -6.65 -8.59
CA VAL A 95 1.20 -7.86 -8.74
C VAL A 95 2.51 -7.52 -9.41
N ILE A 96 3.58 -8.05 -8.84
CA ILE A 96 4.97 -7.84 -9.27
C ILE A 96 5.40 -9.11 -9.99
N SER A 97 5.72 -9.01 -11.27
CA SER A 97 6.18 -10.14 -12.09
C SER A 97 7.57 -9.87 -12.65
N LYS A 98 8.42 -10.88 -12.68
CA LYS A 98 9.79 -10.78 -13.24
C LYS A 98 10.15 -12.05 -13.98
N ASP A 99 10.99 -11.92 -15.01
CA ASP A 99 11.58 -13.05 -15.71
C ASP A 99 12.70 -13.66 -14.87
N LEU A 100 12.44 -14.84 -14.30
CA LEU A 100 13.42 -15.57 -13.50
C LEU A 100 14.11 -16.67 -14.32
N PRO A 101 15.43 -16.90 -14.10
CA PRO A 101 16.16 -17.95 -14.80
C PRO A 101 15.65 -19.33 -14.37
N VAL A 102 15.35 -20.17 -15.36
CA VAL A 102 15.01 -21.57 -15.15
C VAL A 102 16.26 -22.39 -15.34
N TYR A 103 16.62 -23.19 -14.32
CA TYR A 103 17.78 -24.06 -14.35
C TYR A 103 17.34 -25.49 -14.59
N GLU A 104 18.04 -26.17 -15.51
CA GLU A 104 17.92 -27.61 -15.79
C GLU A 104 19.11 -28.32 -15.18
N GLN A 105 18.84 -29.43 -14.50
CA GLN A 105 19.89 -30.31 -13.97
C GLN A 105 20.47 -31.16 -15.11
N TYR A 106 21.73 -30.96 -15.41
CA TYR A 106 22.45 -31.68 -16.44
C TYR A 106 23.42 -32.66 -15.80
N TYR A 107 23.28 -33.98 -16.10
CA TYR A 107 24.14 -35.00 -15.59
C TYR A 107 25.37 -35.14 -16.48
N LEU A 108 26.55 -34.91 -15.92
CA LEU A 108 27.84 -35.16 -16.57
C LEU A 108 28.21 -36.66 -16.56
N ASN A 109 27.83 -37.34 -15.47
CA ASN A 109 27.95 -38.77 -15.29
C ASN A 109 26.95 -39.24 -14.19
N PRO A 110 26.77 -40.54 -13.91
CA PRO A 110 25.81 -41.02 -12.92
C PRO A 110 25.99 -40.49 -11.49
N PHE A 111 27.15 -39.90 -11.18
CA PHE A 111 27.50 -39.41 -9.85
C PHE A 111 27.73 -37.92 -9.76
N SER A 112 27.60 -37.16 -10.89
CA SER A 112 27.89 -35.74 -10.95
C SER A 112 26.91 -35.03 -11.86
N TYR A 113 26.33 -33.94 -11.35
CA TYR A 113 25.42 -33.06 -12.10
C TYR A 113 25.87 -31.61 -12.01
N GLN A 114 25.47 -30.82 -12.98
CA GLN A 114 25.60 -29.34 -13.00
C GLN A 114 24.26 -28.74 -13.35
N TYR A 115 24.05 -27.47 -12.90
CA TYR A 115 22.90 -26.70 -13.31
C TYR A 115 23.25 -25.87 -14.55
N ARG A 116 22.43 -25.98 -15.57
CA ARG A 116 22.52 -25.13 -16.77
C ARG A 116 21.26 -24.31 -16.88
N GLN A 117 21.41 -23.01 -17.12
CA GLN A 117 20.27 -22.15 -17.41
C GLN A 117 19.62 -22.57 -18.75
N LYS A 118 18.33 -22.90 -18.71
CA LYS A 118 17.55 -23.34 -19.88
C LYS A 118 16.81 -22.20 -20.56
N GLY A 119 16.61 -21.09 -19.84
CA GLY A 119 15.88 -19.91 -20.30
C GLY A 119 15.41 -19.08 -19.14
N THR A 120 14.46 -18.20 -19.39
CA THR A 120 13.74 -17.42 -18.37
C THR A 120 12.26 -17.75 -18.40
N GLN A 121 11.60 -17.64 -17.26
CA GLN A 121 10.15 -17.79 -17.13
C GLN A 121 9.61 -16.65 -16.29
N LYS A 122 8.57 -15.99 -16.77
CA LYS A 122 7.87 -14.94 -16.03
C LYS A 122 7.16 -15.56 -14.83
N GLN A 123 7.46 -15.05 -13.64
CA GLN A 123 6.87 -15.50 -12.38
C GLN A 123 6.43 -14.28 -11.55
N ASP A 124 5.35 -14.45 -10.82
CA ASP A 124 4.91 -13.47 -9.84
C ASP A 124 5.78 -13.61 -8.58
N ILE A 125 6.52 -12.54 -8.26
CA ILE A 125 7.49 -12.51 -7.17
C ILE A 125 6.97 -11.80 -5.92
N GLY A 126 5.85 -11.10 -6.04
CA GLY A 126 5.24 -10.38 -4.93
C GLY A 126 3.93 -9.71 -5.30
N SER A 127 3.30 -9.15 -4.28
CA SER A 127 2.11 -8.33 -4.46
C SER A 127 1.96 -7.33 -3.32
N GLY A 128 1.23 -6.25 -3.58
CA GLY A 128 0.85 -5.24 -2.61
C GLY A 128 -0.51 -4.64 -2.92
N THR A 129 -0.96 -3.75 -2.06
CA THR A 129 -2.17 -2.96 -2.28
C THR A 129 -1.81 -1.58 -2.80
N GLY A 130 -2.70 -0.98 -3.58
CA GLY A 130 -2.70 0.42 -3.96
C GLY A 130 -4.13 0.94 -4.01
N PHE A 131 -4.30 2.22 -4.31
CA PHE A 131 -5.61 2.79 -4.56
C PHE A 131 -5.54 3.89 -5.61
N ILE A 132 -6.60 3.99 -6.40
CA ILE A 132 -6.70 4.93 -7.53
C ILE A 132 -7.11 6.31 -7.00
N VAL A 133 -6.35 7.34 -7.38
CA VAL A 133 -6.54 8.73 -6.94
C VAL A 133 -6.96 9.67 -8.06
N SER A 134 -6.94 9.22 -9.31
CA SER A 134 -7.38 10.03 -10.44
C SER A 134 -8.18 9.20 -11.44
N LYS A 135 -9.15 9.83 -12.11
CA LYS A 135 -10.02 9.18 -13.10
C LYS A 135 -9.26 8.56 -14.28
N ASP A 136 -8.10 9.08 -14.58
CA ASP A 136 -7.21 8.61 -15.64
C ASP A 136 -6.26 7.48 -15.20
N GLY A 137 -6.43 6.96 -13.95
CA GLY A 137 -5.75 5.77 -13.47
C GLY A 137 -4.40 6.01 -12.79
N MET A 138 -4.21 7.14 -12.09
CA MET A 138 -3.08 7.29 -11.18
C MET A 138 -3.34 6.50 -9.90
N VAL A 139 -2.34 5.71 -9.47
CA VAL A 139 -2.40 4.82 -8.30
C VAL A 139 -1.33 5.22 -7.30
N LEU A 140 -1.72 5.33 -6.03
CA LEU A 140 -0.79 5.43 -4.90
C LEU A 140 -0.57 4.07 -4.28
N THR A 141 0.68 3.83 -3.85
CA THR A 141 1.10 2.66 -3.08
C THR A 141 2.36 2.97 -2.27
N ASN A 142 2.90 1.97 -1.59
CA ASN A 142 4.23 2.09 -0.96
C ASN A 142 5.36 1.91 -1.97
N LYS A 143 6.50 2.56 -1.71
CA LYS A 143 7.73 2.42 -2.49
C LYS A 143 8.26 0.99 -2.48
N HIS A 144 8.26 0.33 -1.31
CA HIS A 144 8.73 -1.05 -1.18
C HIS A 144 7.94 -2.06 -2.03
N VAL A 145 6.69 -1.76 -2.42
CA VAL A 145 5.89 -2.59 -3.34
C VAL A 145 6.44 -2.54 -4.76
N VAL A 146 7.09 -1.45 -5.14
CA VAL A 146 7.54 -1.18 -6.53
C VAL A 146 9.03 -0.87 -6.63
N LEU A 147 9.86 -1.45 -5.75
CA LEU A 147 11.31 -1.19 -5.72
C LEU A 147 12.06 -1.75 -6.93
N ASP A 148 11.67 -2.91 -7.45
CA ASP A 148 12.39 -3.59 -8.53
C ASP A 148 12.14 -2.88 -9.85
N GLU A 149 13.17 -2.26 -10.41
CA GLU A 149 13.08 -1.52 -11.68
C GLU A 149 12.98 -2.41 -12.92
N GLU A 150 13.39 -3.67 -12.78
CA GLU A 150 13.32 -4.67 -13.86
C GLU A 150 12.01 -5.46 -13.83
N ALA A 151 11.17 -5.28 -12.79
CA ALA A 151 9.90 -5.97 -12.67
C ALA A 151 8.80 -5.29 -13.50
N GLU A 152 7.86 -6.09 -13.94
CA GLU A 152 6.62 -5.61 -14.54
C GLU A 152 5.53 -5.54 -13.47
N TYR A 153 4.78 -4.46 -13.49
CA TYR A 153 3.70 -4.20 -12.55
C TYR A 153 2.35 -4.34 -13.21
N THR A 154 1.51 -5.18 -12.60
CA THR A 154 0.13 -5.40 -13.06
C THR A 154 -0.83 -5.00 -11.98
N VAL A 155 -1.78 -4.13 -12.31
CA VAL A 155 -2.85 -3.67 -11.43
C VAL A 155 -4.12 -4.47 -11.71
N PHE A 156 -4.67 -5.10 -10.67
CA PHE A 156 -5.98 -5.73 -10.69
C PHE A 156 -6.97 -4.85 -9.95
N THR A 157 -7.98 -4.38 -10.66
CA THR A 157 -9.06 -3.59 -10.07
C THR A 157 -10.05 -4.47 -9.31
N ASN A 158 -10.84 -3.87 -8.43
CA ASN A 158 -11.80 -4.60 -7.58
C ASN A 158 -12.85 -5.37 -8.40
N ASP A 159 -13.21 -4.88 -9.59
CA ASP A 159 -14.11 -5.57 -10.54
C ASP A 159 -13.43 -6.69 -11.34
N GLY A 160 -12.15 -6.98 -11.06
CA GLY A 160 -11.38 -8.10 -11.63
C GLY A 160 -10.70 -7.80 -12.96
N ARG A 161 -10.75 -6.56 -13.46
CA ARG A 161 -9.99 -6.17 -14.66
C ARG A 161 -8.51 -6.08 -14.36
N LYS A 162 -7.70 -6.42 -15.37
CA LYS A 162 -6.25 -6.44 -15.31
C LYS A 162 -5.66 -5.38 -16.24
N PHE A 163 -4.71 -4.61 -15.72
CA PHE A 163 -4.02 -3.56 -16.48
C PHE A 163 -2.52 -3.61 -16.24
N SER A 164 -1.72 -3.32 -17.23
CA SER A 164 -0.31 -2.97 -17.05
C SER A 164 -0.21 -1.62 -16.34
N ALA A 165 0.80 -1.44 -15.51
CA ALA A 165 1.04 -0.18 -14.82
C ALA A 165 2.51 0.21 -14.89
N LYS A 166 2.77 1.51 -15.05
CA LYS A 166 4.09 2.09 -15.06
C LYS A 166 4.33 2.88 -13.79
N VAL A 167 5.46 2.70 -13.16
CA VAL A 167 5.91 3.55 -12.03
C VAL A 167 6.27 4.92 -12.60
N LEU A 168 5.59 5.97 -12.14
CA LEU A 168 5.87 7.35 -12.52
C LEU A 168 7.00 7.93 -11.66
N ALA A 169 6.90 7.73 -10.35
CA ALA A 169 7.91 8.20 -9.41
C ALA A 169 7.89 7.38 -8.11
N ARG A 170 9.04 7.31 -7.46
CA ARG A 170 9.25 6.82 -6.10
C ARG A 170 9.69 7.98 -5.23
N ASP A 171 9.13 8.09 -4.02
CA ASP A 171 9.56 9.14 -3.09
C ASP A 171 10.92 8.75 -2.48
N PRO A 172 11.96 9.61 -2.59
CA PRO A 172 13.27 9.29 -2.05
C PRO A 172 13.31 9.20 -0.52
N LEU A 173 12.44 9.94 0.19
CA LEU A 173 12.47 10.04 1.66
C LEU A 173 11.32 9.33 2.36
N GLN A 174 10.26 9.00 1.63
CA GLN A 174 9.08 8.33 2.20
C GLN A 174 8.85 7.00 1.48
N ASP A 175 8.25 6.06 2.17
CA ASP A 175 7.84 4.79 1.56
C ASP A 175 6.56 4.99 0.71
N LEU A 176 6.62 5.88 -0.28
CA LEU A 176 5.53 6.21 -1.21
C LEU A 176 5.97 6.05 -2.67
N ALA A 177 5.04 5.66 -3.51
CA ALA A 177 5.21 5.62 -4.96
C ALA A 177 3.91 5.93 -5.70
N VAL A 178 4.05 6.51 -6.88
CA VAL A 178 2.96 6.83 -7.80
C VAL A 178 3.11 6.00 -9.06
N LEU A 179 2.05 5.26 -9.41
CA LEU A 179 1.96 4.49 -10.65
C LEU A 179 0.89 5.08 -11.57
N LYS A 180 0.95 4.69 -12.83
CA LYS A 180 -0.06 4.97 -13.84
C LYS A 180 -0.54 3.69 -14.48
N ILE A 181 -1.85 3.45 -14.43
CA ILE A 181 -2.50 2.38 -15.17
C ILE A 181 -2.43 2.72 -16.66
N GLU A 182 -1.93 1.78 -17.46
CA GLU A 182 -1.94 1.86 -18.91
C GLU A 182 -3.26 1.28 -19.43
N ALA A 183 -4.30 2.10 -19.48
CA ALA A 183 -5.58 1.70 -20.02
C ALA A 183 -5.56 1.77 -21.55
N GLU A 184 -6.08 0.74 -22.23
CA GLU A 184 -6.29 0.80 -23.67
C GLU A 184 -7.27 1.92 -24.00
N LYS A 185 -6.83 2.82 -24.87
CA LYS A 185 -7.67 3.88 -25.40
C LYS A 185 -8.53 3.29 -26.51
N THR A 186 -9.79 2.99 -26.25
CA THR A 186 -10.75 2.65 -27.31
C THR A 186 -11.27 3.93 -27.94
N ILE A 187 -11.40 3.91 -29.27
CA ILE A 187 -11.99 5.01 -30.06
C ILE A 187 -13.41 4.58 -30.40
N ASP A 188 -14.41 5.44 -30.18
CA ASP A 188 -15.77 5.20 -30.62
C ASP A 188 -15.93 5.35 -32.14
N GLU A 189 -17.12 5.03 -32.66
CA GLU A 189 -17.46 5.11 -34.09
C GLU A 189 -17.34 6.54 -34.65
N ASN A 190 -17.26 7.57 -33.79
CA ASN A 190 -17.14 8.98 -34.14
C ASN A 190 -15.70 9.51 -33.98
N GLY A 191 -14.73 8.65 -33.60
CA GLY A 191 -13.34 9.03 -33.38
C GLY A 191 -13.05 9.66 -32.02
N ALA A 192 -14.02 9.63 -31.08
CA ALA A 192 -13.80 10.12 -29.72
C ALA A 192 -13.12 9.03 -28.86
N LEU A 193 -12.16 9.45 -28.03
CA LEU A 193 -11.47 8.56 -27.09
C LEU A 193 -12.43 8.13 -25.97
N LEU A 194 -12.84 6.87 -25.98
CA LEU A 194 -13.60 6.24 -24.91
C LEU A 194 -12.62 5.67 -23.86
N GLN A 195 -12.12 6.52 -22.98
CA GLN A 195 -11.49 6.05 -21.75
C GLN A 195 -12.56 6.06 -20.66
N LYS A 196 -12.92 4.88 -20.16
CA LYS A 196 -13.84 4.78 -19.01
C LYS A 196 -13.10 5.28 -17.78
N ASP A 197 -13.67 6.28 -17.08
CA ASP A 197 -13.16 6.79 -15.82
C ASP A 197 -12.97 5.66 -14.80
N PHE A 198 -11.85 5.67 -14.10
CA PHE A 198 -11.62 4.80 -12.97
C PHE A 198 -12.32 5.34 -11.72
N PRO A 199 -12.83 4.45 -10.82
CA PRO A 199 -13.28 4.87 -9.50
C PRO A 199 -12.09 5.43 -8.72
N THR A 200 -12.29 6.52 -7.98
CA THR A 200 -11.23 7.22 -7.27
C THR A 200 -11.52 7.33 -5.79
N ALA A 201 -10.49 7.15 -4.95
CA ALA A 201 -10.56 7.46 -3.53
C ALA A 201 -10.39 8.96 -3.29
N VAL A 202 -11.19 9.52 -2.39
CA VAL A 202 -11.10 10.93 -1.99
C VAL A 202 -10.00 11.09 -0.95
N LEU A 203 -9.05 12.00 -1.19
CA LEU A 203 -7.96 12.29 -0.26
C LEU A 203 -8.41 13.33 0.78
N GLY A 204 -8.44 12.92 2.05
CA GLY A 204 -8.78 13.75 3.21
C GLY A 204 -7.63 14.66 3.67
N ASP A 205 -7.64 15.08 4.92
CA ASP A 205 -6.65 15.98 5.51
C ASP A 205 -6.05 15.37 6.77
N SER A 206 -4.78 14.96 6.69
CA SER A 206 -4.07 14.30 7.80
C SER A 206 -3.57 15.26 8.88
N ASP A 207 -3.57 16.59 8.63
CA ASP A 207 -3.12 17.57 9.64
C ASP A 207 -4.21 17.85 10.70
N LYS A 208 -5.45 17.39 10.46
CA LYS A 208 -6.60 17.55 11.37
C LYS A 208 -6.95 16.33 12.19
N LEU A 209 -6.08 15.32 12.16
CA LEU A 209 -6.32 14.06 12.89
C LEU A 209 -6.25 14.26 14.39
N GLN A 210 -7.06 13.48 15.10
CA GLN A 210 -7.10 13.46 16.56
C GLN A 210 -6.90 12.04 17.08
N ILE A 211 -6.12 11.90 18.15
CA ILE A 211 -5.96 10.61 18.85
C ILE A 211 -7.33 10.14 19.34
N GLY A 212 -7.64 8.84 19.15
CA GLY A 212 -8.96 8.26 19.44
C GLY A 212 -9.95 8.33 18.27
N GLN A 213 -9.63 9.03 17.16
CA GLN A 213 -10.47 9.05 15.97
C GLN A 213 -10.53 7.68 15.34
N THR A 214 -11.75 7.17 15.04
CA THR A 214 -11.94 5.89 14.34
C THR A 214 -11.35 5.91 12.94
N VAL A 215 -10.66 4.84 12.58
CA VAL A 215 -10.03 4.64 11.28
C VAL A 215 -10.33 3.25 10.72
N ILE A 216 -10.31 3.14 9.40
CA ILE A 216 -10.60 1.93 8.65
C ILE A 216 -9.45 1.68 7.68
N ALA A 217 -8.72 0.58 7.83
CA ALA A 217 -7.71 0.17 6.88
C ALA A 217 -8.29 -0.82 5.88
N ILE A 218 -8.04 -0.61 4.59
CA ILE A 218 -8.48 -1.51 3.52
C ILE A 218 -7.24 -2.05 2.80
N GLY A 219 -7.27 -3.36 2.51
CA GLY A 219 -6.26 -4.05 1.73
C GLY A 219 -6.86 -4.96 0.68
N ASN A 220 -6.07 -5.30 -0.34
CA ASN A 220 -6.44 -6.22 -1.41
C ASN A 220 -5.27 -7.17 -1.70
N ALA A 221 -4.96 -8.03 -0.72
CA ALA A 221 -3.83 -8.95 -0.80
C ALA A 221 -4.08 -10.11 -1.75
N LEU A 222 -3.09 -10.40 -2.60
CA LEU A 222 -2.96 -11.64 -3.38
C LEU A 222 -4.14 -11.96 -4.31
N GLY A 223 -5.12 -11.07 -4.46
CA GLY A 223 -6.33 -11.35 -5.22
C GLY A 223 -7.26 -12.42 -4.60
N GLU A 224 -6.78 -13.18 -3.62
CA GLU A 224 -7.56 -14.22 -2.90
C GLU A 224 -8.35 -13.62 -1.73
N PHE A 225 -7.80 -12.59 -1.06
CA PHE A 225 -8.45 -11.91 0.07
C PHE A 225 -8.81 -10.47 -0.32
N ARG A 226 -9.71 -10.34 -1.31
CA ARG A 226 -10.17 -9.02 -1.78
C ARG A 226 -10.86 -8.26 -0.64
N ASN A 227 -10.53 -6.97 -0.52
CA ASN A 227 -11.17 -6.05 0.43
C ASN A 227 -11.11 -6.52 1.88
N THR A 228 -9.92 -6.95 2.35
CA THR A 228 -9.70 -7.15 3.77
C THR A 228 -9.83 -5.81 4.49
N VAL A 229 -10.73 -5.75 5.47
CA VAL A 229 -11.00 -4.53 6.24
C VAL A 229 -10.62 -4.75 7.70
N SER A 230 -9.91 -3.79 8.27
CA SER A 230 -9.70 -3.71 9.71
C SER A 230 -10.08 -2.33 10.22
N VAL A 231 -10.61 -2.27 11.45
CA VAL A 231 -11.07 -1.05 12.09
C VAL A 231 -10.31 -0.86 13.39
N GLY A 232 -9.93 0.37 13.67
CA GLY A 232 -9.24 0.77 14.88
C GLY A 232 -9.37 2.27 15.12
N VAL A 233 -8.40 2.84 15.82
CA VAL A 233 -8.32 4.27 16.10
C VAL A 233 -6.94 4.83 15.79
N VAL A 234 -6.84 6.14 15.66
CA VAL A 234 -5.56 6.85 15.71
C VAL A 234 -5.00 6.73 17.13
N SER A 235 -3.93 5.96 17.31
CA SER A 235 -3.29 5.71 18.61
C SER A 235 -2.17 6.71 18.92
N GLY A 236 -1.60 7.35 17.89
CA GLY A 236 -0.54 8.34 18.04
C GLY A 236 -0.29 9.09 16.73
N LEU A 237 0.35 10.26 16.84
CA LEU A 237 0.70 11.12 15.71
C LEU A 237 2.17 11.53 15.82
N GLY A 238 2.81 11.85 14.68
CA GLY A 238 4.18 12.36 14.65
C GLY A 238 5.23 11.35 15.12
N ARG A 239 5.03 10.05 14.88
CA ARG A 239 5.98 9.00 15.26
C ARG A 239 7.09 8.88 14.22
N THR A 240 8.30 8.57 14.67
CA THR A 240 9.42 8.17 13.81
C THR A 240 9.65 6.68 14.00
N ILE A 241 9.71 5.93 12.92
CA ILE A 241 9.90 4.48 12.93
C ILE A 241 11.05 4.10 12.00
N THR A 242 11.71 2.99 12.32
CA THR A 242 12.63 2.32 11.39
C THR A 242 11.94 1.07 10.89
N ALA A 243 11.63 1.04 9.60
CA ALA A 243 11.05 -0.11 8.91
C ALA A 243 12.15 -0.92 8.24
N SER A 244 12.04 -2.26 8.30
CA SER A 244 12.98 -3.17 7.63
C SER A 244 12.20 -4.18 6.80
N SER A 245 12.59 -4.36 5.54
CA SER A 245 12.05 -5.35 4.63
C SER A 245 13.21 -6.01 3.86
N GLY A 246 13.62 -7.20 4.32
CA GLY A 246 14.83 -7.84 3.80
C GLY A 246 16.09 -7.00 4.06
N ASP A 247 16.83 -6.68 3.00
CA ASP A 247 18.05 -5.84 3.07
C ASP A 247 17.75 -4.33 3.07
N PHE A 248 16.47 -3.96 2.93
CA PHE A 248 16.03 -2.57 2.90
C PHE A 248 15.64 -2.09 4.30
N VAL A 249 16.35 -1.06 4.78
CA VAL A 249 16.07 -0.40 6.07
C VAL A 249 15.82 1.07 5.81
N GLU A 250 14.68 1.56 6.21
CA GLU A 250 14.26 2.95 6.03
C GLU A 250 13.72 3.56 7.32
N THR A 251 14.11 4.79 7.60
CA THR A 251 13.53 5.58 8.69
C THR A 251 12.43 6.46 8.13
N ILE A 252 11.19 6.22 8.59
CA ILE A 252 10.02 6.98 8.17
C ILE A 252 9.60 7.87 9.32
N GLU A 253 9.65 9.18 9.09
CA GLU A 253 9.28 10.18 10.08
C GLU A 253 7.82 10.61 9.95
N ASP A 254 7.27 11.10 11.07
CA ASP A 254 5.95 11.72 11.14
C ASP A 254 4.83 10.80 10.66
N VAL A 255 4.87 9.52 11.09
CA VAL A 255 3.81 8.55 10.77
C VAL A 255 2.67 8.58 11.78
N ILE A 256 1.50 8.17 11.34
CA ILE A 256 0.31 7.93 12.15
C ILE A 256 0.41 6.52 12.73
N GLN A 257 0.24 6.38 14.03
CA GLN A 257 0.11 5.09 14.70
C GLN A 257 -1.37 4.73 14.82
N THR A 258 -1.72 3.46 14.57
CA THR A 258 -3.07 2.91 14.73
C THR A 258 -3.03 1.52 15.32
N ASP A 259 -4.11 1.11 15.99
CA ASP A 259 -4.37 -0.27 16.43
C ASP A 259 -5.20 -1.07 15.42
N ALA A 260 -5.65 -0.44 14.32
CA ALA A 260 -6.17 -1.18 13.17
C ALA A 260 -5.10 -2.17 12.68
N ALA A 261 -5.49 -3.41 12.39
CA ALA A 261 -4.55 -4.44 11.98
C ALA A 261 -3.93 -4.10 10.62
N ILE A 262 -2.66 -3.69 10.62
CA ILE A 262 -1.85 -3.52 9.42
C ILE A 262 -0.97 -4.76 9.28
N ASN A 263 -1.06 -5.46 8.15
CA ASN A 263 -0.36 -6.72 7.87
C ASN A 263 0.07 -6.78 6.41
N LYS A 264 0.91 -7.77 6.08
CA LYS A 264 1.21 -8.11 4.69
C LYS A 264 -0.09 -8.27 3.93
N GLY A 265 -0.28 -7.44 2.90
CA GLY A 265 -1.47 -7.46 2.06
C GLY A 265 -2.35 -6.22 2.15
N ASN A 266 -2.26 -5.40 3.20
CA ASN A 266 -2.86 -4.06 3.19
C ASN A 266 -1.82 -2.92 3.11
N SER A 267 -0.51 -3.23 3.11
CA SER A 267 0.56 -2.26 2.82
C SER A 267 0.35 -1.63 1.43
N GLY A 268 0.43 -0.30 1.36
CA GLY A 268 0.10 0.51 0.17
C GLY A 268 -1.39 0.82 0.03
N GLY A 269 -2.26 0.16 0.79
CA GLY A 269 -3.70 0.44 0.84
C GLY A 269 -4.05 1.69 1.65
N PRO A 270 -5.29 2.19 1.52
CA PRO A 270 -5.73 3.39 2.21
C PRO A 270 -6.10 3.13 3.68
N LEU A 271 -5.79 4.11 4.54
CA LEU A 271 -6.41 4.30 5.85
C LEU A 271 -7.48 5.39 5.70
N LEU A 272 -8.72 5.09 6.10
CA LEU A 272 -9.87 5.98 5.93
C LEU A 272 -10.35 6.54 7.26
N ASN A 273 -11.00 7.70 7.21
CA ASN A 273 -11.89 8.18 8.26
C ASN A 273 -13.33 7.67 8.02
N LEU A 274 -14.25 7.96 8.95
CA LEU A 274 -15.67 7.54 8.84
C LEU A 274 -16.45 8.22 7.69
N LYS A 275 -15.87 9.22 7.02
CA LYS A 275 -16.46 9.83 5.82
C LYS A 275 -16.03 9.12 4.52
N GLY A 276 -15.16 8.11 4.61
CA GLY A 276 -14.54 7.46 3.46
C GLY A 276 -13.41 8.26 2.82
N GLU A 277 -12.87 9.27 3.50
CA GLU A 277 -11.72 10.03 3.01
C GLU A 277 -10.44 9.33 3.44
N VAL A 278 -9.47 9.21 2.53
CA VAL A 278 -8.13 8.66 2.82
C VAL A 278 -7.35 9.66 3.67
N ILE A 279 -6.91 9.23 4.85
CA ILE A 279 -6.13 10.02 5.79
C ILE A 279 -4.69 9.53 5.93
N GLY A 280 -4.40 8.32 5.42
CA GLY A 280 -3.07 7.75 5.42
C GLY A 280 -2.91 6.60 4.44
N ILE A 281 -1.66 6.17 4.22
CA ILE A 281 -1.27 5.02 3.41
C ILE A 281 -0.64 4.00 4.35
N ASN A 282 -1.22 2.81 4.45
CA ASN A 282 -0.75 1.73 5.32
C ASN A 282 0.65 1.30 4.90
N THR A 283 1.61 1.19 5.83
CA THR A 283 2.99 0.86 5.45
C THR A 283 3.61 -0.26 6.28
N ALA A 284 3.70 -0.13 7.59
CA ALA A 284 4.51 -1.01 8.42
C ALA A 284 3.82 -1.43 9.71
N THR A 285 4.30 -2.53 10.28
CA THR A 285 3.99 -2.98 11.64
C THR A 285 5.29 -3.18 12.41
N VAL A 286 5.22 -3.09 13.74
CA VAL A 286 6.35 -3.47 14.60
C VAL A 286 6.39 -4.99 14.65
N LEU A 287 7.51 -5.58 14.25
CA LEU A 287 7.77 -7.01 14.47
C LEU A 287 7.74 -7.28 15.98
N ASP A 288 7.08 -8.36 16.38
CA ASP A 288 6.93 -8.79 17.78
C ASP A 288 6.03 -7.89 18.67
N ALA A 289 5.32 -6.89 18.12
CA ALA A 289 4.30 -6.13 18.82
C ALA A 289 2.90 -6.39 18.23
N GLN A 290 1.89 -6.54 19.11
CA GLN A 290 0.50 -6.70 18.67
C GLN A 290 -0.20 -5.34 18.64
N SER A 291 -1.08 -5.15 17.66
CA SER A 291 -1.92 -3.95 17.53
C SER A 291 -1.14 -2.63 17.45
N ILE A 292 0.02 -2.65 16.79
CA ILE A 292 0.79 -1.44 16.47
C ILE A 292 1.03 -1.41 14.97
N GLY A 293 0.22 -0.64 14.26
CA GLY A 293 0.36 -0.36 12.83
C GLY A 293 0.76 1.09 12.60
N PHE A 294 1.42 1.34 11.46
CA PHE A 294 1.82 2.66 11.04
C PHE A 294 1.35 2.98 9.64
N THR A 295 0.99 4.25 9.44
CA THR A 295 0.54 4.74 8.15
C THR A 295 1.18 6.09 7.84
N ILE A 296 1.51 6.31 6.59
CA ILE A 296 2.08 7.57 6.10
C ILE A 296 0.94 8.58 5.94
N PRO A 297 1.03 9.81 6.49
CA PRO A 297 0.01 10.83 6.36
C PRO A 297 -0.31 11.16 4.90
N VAL A 298 -1.61 11.27 4.55
CA VAL A 298 -2.05 11.50 3.16
C VAL A 298 -1.58 12.84 2.59
N ASN A 299 -1.35 13.86 3.43
CA ASN A 299 -0.86 15.15 2.94
C ASN A 299 0.54 15.06 2.32
N LYS A 300 1.38 14.10 2.74
CA LYS A 300 2.66 13.80 2.07
C LYS A 300 2.40 13.28 0.65
N ALA A 301 1.50 12.30 0.49
CA ALA A 301 1.14 11.76 -0.81
C ALA A 301 0.47 12.80 -1.74
N LYS A 302 -0.32 13.72 -1.21
CA LYS A 302 -0.87 14.83 -2.01
C LYS A 302 0.22 15.71 -2.61
N ARG A 303 1.28 16.00 -1.84
CA ARG A 303 2.44 16.74 -2.33
C ARG A 303 3.09 15.98 -3.49
N ASP A 304 3.33 14.68 -3.31
CA ASP A 304 3.98 13.83 -4.32
C ASP A 304 3.15 13.75 -5.61
N ILE A 305 1.83 13.56 -5.50
CA ILE A 305 0.92 13.62 -6.65
C ILE A 305 1.02 14.98 -7.37
N GLY A 306 1.05 16.07 -6.61
CA GLY A 306 1.20 17.43 -7.16
C GLY A 306 2.49 17.59 -7.94
N GLN A 307 3.62 17.12 -7.40
CA GLN A 307 4.93 17.18 -8.06
C GLN A 307 4.99 16.28 -9.30
N VAL A 308 4.48 15.05 -9.22
CA VAL A 308 4.41 14.14 -10.37
C VAL A 308 3.56 14.72 -11.50
N ASN A 309 2.42 15.34 -11.18
CA ASN A 309 1.59 15.99 -12.19
C ASN A 309 2.26 17.20 -12.84
N PHE A 310 3.09 17.93 -12.10
CA PHE A 310 3.76 19.15 -12.58
C PHE A 310 5.06 18.85 -13.33
N SER A 311 5.91 17.98 -12.79
CA SER A 311 7.28 17.75 -13.28
C SER A 311 7.59 16.30 -13.65
N GLY A 312 6.69 15.35 -13.36
CA GLY A 312 6.93 13.92 -13.55
C GLY A 312 7.87 13.30 -12.51
N LYS A 313 8.33 14.06 -11.52
CA LYS A 313 9.30 13.63 -10.52
C LYS A 313 8.87 14.05 -9.12
N ILE A 314 9.36 13.35 -8.09
CA ILE A 314 9.25 13.74 -6.69
C ILE A 314 10.63 14.24 -6.26
N VAL A 315 10.71 15.50 -5.88
CA VAL A 315 11.97 16.15 -5.46
C VAL A 315 11.78 16.81 -4.10
N TYR A 316 12.86 16.85 -3.33
CA TYR A 316 12.86 17.51 -2.04
C TYR A 316 13.72 18.77 -2.04
N PRO A 317 13.29 19.82 -1.34
CA PRO A 317 14.14 20.97 -1.11
C PRO A 317 15.37 20.56 -0.29
N TYR A 318 16.52 20.95 -0.74
CA TYR A 318 17.79 20.53 -0.18
C TYR A 318 18.64 21.73 0.24
N LEU A 319 19.04 21.75 1.50
CA LEU A 319 19.96 22.76 2.00
C LEU A 319 21.44 22.31 1.92
N GLY A 320 21.72 21.06 2.25
CA GLY A 320 23.05 20.47 2.16
C GLY A 320 23.88 20.67 3.40
N VAL A 321 23.36 20.33 4.59
CA VAL A 321 24.07 20.36 5.87
C VAL A 321 23.92 19.06 6.62
N TYR A 322 24.97 18.61 7.28
CA TYR A 322 24.89 17.65 8.37
C TYR A 322 24.70 18.40 9.68
N TYR A 323 23.81 17.97 10.54
CA TYR A 323 23.52 18.67 11.77
C TYR A 323 23.04 17.75 12.90
N ALA A 324 23.26 18.17 14.13
CA ALA A 324 22.59 17.66 15.31
C ALA A 324 21.50 18.65 15.77
N LEU A 325 20.35 18.15 16.20
CA LEU A 325 19.37 18.99 16.88
C LEU A 325 19.90 19.31 18.28
N VAL A 326 20.03 20.58 18.61
CA VAL A 326 20.46 21.01 19.95
C VAL A 326 19.39 20.69 20.95
N THR A 327 19.78 19.99 22.02
CA THR A 327 18.96 19.61 23.17
C THR A 327 19.59 20.14 24.43
N SER A 328 18.85 20.21 25.54
CA SER A 328 19.42 20.63 26.85
C SER A 328 20.62 19.78 27.26
N ASN A 329 20.64 18.48 26.93
CA ASN A 329 21.75 17.59 27.19
C ASN A 329 23.03 17.98 26.39
N LEU A 330 22.86 18.29 25.09
CA LEU A 330 23.98 18.76 24.26
C LEU A 330 24.44 20.16 24.69
N GLN A 331 23.51 21.03 25.07
CA GLN A 331 23.82 22.34 25.60
C GLN A 331 24.74 22.24 26.83
N GLU A 332 24.33 21.44 27.82
CA GLU A 332 25.12 21.25 29.05
C GLU A 332 26.49 20.60 28.78
N LYS A 333 26.50 19.57 27.94
CA LYS A 333 27.71 18.79 27.64
C LYS A 333 28.81 19.60 26.92
N PHE A 334 28.37 20.52 26.03
CA PHE A 334 29.27 21.29 25.16
C PHE A 334 29.29 22.79 25.47
N ASP A 335 28.65 23.23 26.55
CA ASP A 335 28.52 24.65 26.96
C ASP A 335 27.99 25.52 25.80
N LEU A 336 26.91 25.02 25.11
CA LEU A 336 26.34 25.78 24.01
C LEU A 336 25.52 26.97 24.55
N PRO A 337 25.50 28.10 23.83
CA PRO A 337 24.77 29.30 24.27
C PRO A 337 23.25 29.18 24.21
N VAL A 338 22.74 28.14 23.58
CA VAL A 338 21.30 27.88 23.37
C VAL A 338 20.95 26.41 23.55
N ASP A 339 19.71 26.11 23.94
CA ASP A 339 19.17 24.74 24.15
C ASP A 339 18.34 24.25 22.96
N TYR A 340 18.41 24.93 21.81
CA TYR A 340 17.64 24.67 20.61
C TYR A 340 18.42 25.07 19.35
N GLY A 341 17.96 24.61 18.20
CA GLY A 341 18.56 24.88 16.89
C GLY A 341 19.17 23.65 16.25
N ALA A 342 19.70 23.85 15.04
CA ALA A 342 20.43 22.81 14.28
C ALA A 342 21.92 23.14 14.27
N TRP A 343 22.73 22.35 14.98
CA TRP A 343 24.17 22.52 15.10
C TRP A 343 24.91 21.86 13.94
N VAL A 344 25.41 22.68 13.03
CA VAL A 344 25.99 22.25 11.74
C VAL A 344 27.30 21.51 11.93
N GLY A 345 27.50 20.40 11.23
CA GLY A 345 28.70 19.55 11.26
C GLY A 345 28.83 18.71 12.52
N ARG A 346 27.69 18.30 13.11
CA ARG A 346 27.65 17.45 14.31
C ARG A 346 26.71 16.27 14.14
N ASP A 347 27.05 15.14 14.73
CA ASP A 347 26.19 13.98 14.91
C ASP A 347 25.27 14.13 16.15
N ALA A 348 24.35 13.20 16.34
CA ALA A 348 23.40 13.20 17.47
C ALA A 348 24.07 13.15 18.85
N SER A 349 25.36 12.75 18.96
CA SER A 349 26.15 12.73 20.18
C SER A 349 26.95 14.01 20.37
N GLY A 350 26.95 14.92 19.39
CA GLY A 350 27.70 16.18 19.35
C GLY A 350 29.12 16.05 18.82
N ASN A 351 29.52 14.89 18.29
CA ASN A 351 30.82 14.72 17.66
C ASN A 351 30.83 15.39 16.28
N LYS A 352 32.03 15.83 15.86
CA LYS A 352 32.19 16.38 14.51
C LYS A 352 31.97 15.31 13.46
N THR A 353 31.21 15.68 12.40
CA THR A 353 31.08 14.89 11.17
C THR A 353 32.27 15.18 10.24
N ASP A 354 32.61 14.25 9.36
CA ASP A 354 33.68 14.41 8.37
C ASP A 354 33.38 15.58 7.42
N GLU A 355 32.12 15.80 7.13
CA GLU A 355 31.60 16.89 6.30
C GLU A 355 30.50 17.64 7.07
N ALA A 356 30.58 18.96 7.11
CA ALA A 356 29.56 19.79 7.77
C ALA A 356 28.57 20.38 6.79
N VAL A 357 29.08 20.82 5.64
CA VAL A 357 28.34 21.45 4.54
C VAL A 357 28.73 20.75 3.26
N VAL A 358 27.75 20.28 2.52
CA VAL A 358 27.97 19.57 1.27
C VAL A 358 28.44 20.56 0.18
N ALA A 359 29.46 20.18 -0.58
CA ALA A 359 29.98 20.99 -1.66
C ALA A 359 28.91 21.29 -2.74
N ASP A 360 28.95 22.47 -3.31
CA ASP A 360 28.00 22.99 -4.30
C ASP A 360 26.55 23.12 -3.82
N SER A 361 26.29 22.85 -2.55
CA SER A 361 24.94 22.93 -1.96
C SER A 361 24.43 24.36 -1.76
N ALA A 362 23.15 24.47 -1.43
CA ALA A 362 22.52 25.73 -1.03
C ALA A 362 23.16 26.32 0.24
N ALA A 363 23.57 25.44 1.17
CA ALA A 363 24.22 25.83 2.40
C ALA A 363 25.60 26.45 2.15
N GLU A 364 26.41 25.85 1.30
CA GLU A 364 27.72 26.39 0.95
C GLU A 364 27.58 27.76 0.24
N LYS A 365 26.68 27.85 -0.73
CA LYS A 365 26.40 29.10 -1.46
C LYS A 365 25.89 30.20 -0.53
N ALA A 366 25.11 29.85 0.50
CA ALA A 366 24.65 30.79 1.52
C ALA A 366 25.74 31.17 2.51
N GLY A 367 26.88 30.45 2.54
CA GLY A 367 27.99 30.71 3.44
C GLY A 367 27.81 30.12 4.83
N LEU A 368 27.03 29.04 4.99
CA LEU A 368 27.00 28.24 6.22
C LEU A 368 28.34 27.58 6.46
N LYS A 369 28.71 27.44 7.73
CA LYS A 369 29.99 26.88 8.16
C LYS A 369 29.79 25.82 9.25
N GLN A 370 30.80 25.00 9.42
CA GLN A 370 30.87 24.12 10.58
C GLN A 370 30.76 24.92 11.89
N ASP A 371 30.09 24.34 12.87
CA ASP A 371 29.83 24.90 14.20
C ASP A 371 28.82 26.04 14.24
N ASP A 372 28.22 26.47 13.10
CA ASP A 372 27.05 27.33 13.12
C ASP A 372 25.87 26.62 13.82
N ILE A 373 25.05 27.36 14.55
CA ILE A 373 23.79 26.86 15.09
C ILE A 373 22.65 27.60 14.40
N ILE A 374 21.92 26.94 13.50
CA ILE A 374 20.76 27.52 12.82
C ILE A 374 19.61 27.54 13.83
N LEU A 375 19.15 28.73 14.20
CA LEU A 375 18.12 28.95 15.21
C LEU A 375 16.71 28.93 14.63
N GLU A 376 16.53 29.56 13.46
CA GLU A 376 15.23 29.73 12.82
C GLU A 376 15.32 29.64 11.31
N ILE A 377 14.22 29.18 10.68
CA ILE A 377 13.94 29.33 9.25
C ILE A 377 12.70 30.20 9.08
N ASN A 378 12.83 31.33 8.37
CA ASN A 378 11.73 32.28 8.11
C ASN A 378 10.96 32.66 9.39
N GLY A 379 11.67 32.86 10.51
CA GLY A 379 11.09 33.21 11.81
C GLY A 379 10.49 32.04 12.59
N VAL A 380 10.55 30.81 12.06
CA VAL A 380 10.10 29.61 12.79
C VAL A 380 11.28 28.98 13.51
N LYS A 381 11.16 28.85 14.83
CA LYS A 381 12.19 28.28 15.71
C LYS A 381 12.41 26.78 15.43
N ILE A 382 13.69 26.39 15.33
CA ILE A 382 14.10 24.97 15.18
C ILE A 382 14.19 24.34 16.58
N ASN A 383 13.41 23.27 16.79
CA ASN A 383 13.40 22.49 18.03
C ASN A 383 12.94 21.05 17.75
N ALA A 384 12.66 20.27 18.78
CA ALA A 384 12.20 18.86 18.62
C ALA A 384 10.88 18.73 17.84
N ASP A 385 9.96 19.69 17.99
CA ASP A 385 8.66 19.67 17.27
C ASP A 385 8.80 20.14 15.82
N ASN A 386 9.75 21.06 15.56
CA ASN A 386 10.03 21.67 14.26
C ASN A 386 11.52 21.51 13.93
N SER A 387 11.94 20.28 13.56
CA SER A 387 13.32 20.03 13.12
C SER A 387 13.62 20.78 11.81
N LEU A 388 14.92 21.03 11.54
CA LEU A 388 15.38 21.64 10.29
C LEU A 388 14.81 20.89 9.07
N ALA A 389 14.88 19.55 9.06
CA ALA A 389 14.35 18.71 7.99
C ALA A 389 12.84 18.92 7.81
N LYS A 390 12.05 18.90 8.91
CA LYS A 390 10.59 19.12 8.87
C LYS A 390 10.21 20.50 8.34
N LEU A 391 10.98 21.53 8.66
CA LEU A 391 10.74 22.90 8.17
C LEU A 391 11.11 23.03 6.69
N LEU A 392 12.16 22.34 6.23
CA LEU A 392 12.54 22.30 4.82
C LEU A 392 11.50 21.55 3.98
N GLN A 393 10.97 20.41 4.46
CA GLN A 393 9.96 19.62 3.76
C GLN A 393 8.67 20.39 3.43
N LYS A 394 8.40 21.51 4.12
CA LYS A 394 7.27 22.42 3.84
C LYS A 394 7.56 23.44 2.72
N ARG A 395 8.71 23.35 2.08
CA ARG A 395 9.18 24.25 1.02
C ARG A 395 9.31 23.51 -0.30
N ASN A 396 9.61 24.26 -1.36
CA ASN A 396 9.93 23.70 -2.67
C ASN A 396 11.40 23.96 -3.02
N PRO A 397 12.00 23.18 -3.92
CA PRO A 397 13.23 23.58 -4.58
C PRO A 397 13.10 25.00 -5.15
N ASP A 398 14.18 25.75 -5.19
CA ASP A 398 14.28 27.15 -5.61
C ASP A 398 13.60 28.18 -4.67
N ASP A 399 12.94 27.75 -3.59
CA ASP A 399 12.45 28.66 -2.57
C ASP A 399 13.61 29.40 -1.87
N LYS A 400 13.44 30.72 -1.68
CA LYS A 400 14.33 31.52 -0.85
C LYS A 400 13.92 31.40 0.61
N ILE A 401 14.88 31.10 1.45
CA ILE A 401 14.70 31.02 2.90
C ILE A 401 15.66 31.93 3.63
N MET A 402 15.20 32.49 4.76
CA MET A 402 16.03 33.27 5.68
C MET A 402 16.41 32.37 6.86
N LEU A 403 17.71 32.17 7.05
CA LEU A 403 18.28 31.41 8.13
C LEU A 403 18.79 32.36 9.18
N LYS A 404 18.20 32.39 10.37
CA LYS A 404 18.76 33.04 11.54
C LYS A 404 19.69 32.05 12.23
N LEU A 405 20.93 32.39 12.44
CA LEU A 405 21.92 31.48 13.02
C LEU A 405 22.82 32.21 14.02
N LEU A 406 23.48 31.41 14.82
CA LEU A 406 24.53 31.85 15.76
C LEU A 406 25.89 31.36 15.26
N ARG A 407 26.83 32.24 15.07
CA ARG A 407 28.22 31.98 14.69
C ARG A 407 29.13 32.74 15.67
N ASP A 408 30.07 32.04 16.31
CA ASP A 408 30.97 32.64 17.28
C ASP A 408 30.28 33.45 18.39
N LYS A 409 29.08 33.03 18.81
CA LYS A 409 28.17 33.66 19.77
C LYS A 409 27.50 34.95 19.29
N GLU A 410 27.62 35.30 18.00
CA GLU A 410 26.95 36.44 17.41
C GLU A 410 25.77 35.94 16.52
N GLU A 411 24.64 36.60 16.67
CA GLU A 411 23.48 36.33 15.80
C GLU A 411 23.68 36.95 14.42
N MET A 412 23.40 36.20 13.39
CA MET A 412 23.38 36.68 11.99
C MET A 412 22.30 36.04 11.18
N THR A 413 22.03 36.63 10.02
CA THR A 413 21.03 36.11 9.08
C THR A 413 21.66 35.87 7.73
N LEU A 414 21.40 34.70 7.14
CA LEU A 414 21.80 34.35 5.79
C LEU A 414 20.56 34.07 4.93
N GLU A 415 20.59 34.45 3.66
CA GLU A 415 19.63 34.03 2.65
C GLU A 415 20.17 32.78 1.95
N ALA A 416 19.37 31.74 1.85
CA ALA A 416 19.68 30.55 1.07
C ALA A 416 18.59 30.31 0.04
N ILE A 417 18.98 29.83 -1.15
CA ILE A 417 18.08 29.33 -2.18
C ILE A 417 18.17 27.81 -2.15
N LEU A 418 17.08 27.15 -1.83
CA LEU A 418 17.06 25.69 -1.69
C LEU A 418 17.36 25.02 -3.03
N GLY A 419 18.25 24.06 -3.02
CA GLY A 419 18.45 23.13 -4.14
C GLY A 419 17.39 22.04 -4.17
N SER A 420 17.50 21.16 -5.17
CA SER A 420 16.74 19.91 -5.24
C SER A 420 17.65 18.73 -4.87
N ARG A 421 17.14 17.79 -4.08
CA ARG A 421 17.71 16.47 -3.94
C ARG A 421 16.94 15.53 -4.84
N GLU A 422 17.59 15.08 -5.89
CA GLU A 422 17.23 13.89 -6.66
C GLU A 422 18.06 12.74 -6.07
N ASP A 423 17.52 11.53 -6.01
CA ASP A 423 18.30 10.34 -5.59
C ASP A 423 19.49 10.07 -6.51
#